data_2a3ad478586950d0621b9b03fbff5f0f
#
_entry.id   2a3ad478586950d0621b9b03fbff5f0f
#
_cell.length_a   1.000
_cell.length_b   1.000
_cell.length_c   1.000
_cell.angle_alpha   90.00
_cell.angle_beta   90.00
_cell.angle_gamma   90.00
#
_symmetry.space_group_name_H-M   'P 1'
#
loop_
_entity.id
_entity.type
_entity.pdbx_description
1 polymer ?
#
loop_
_entity_poly.entity_id
_entity_poly.type
_entity_poly.pdbx_seq_one_letter_code
_entity_poly.pdbx_strand_id
1 'polypeptide(L)'
;MTTLDKFDKIVADAGYGSEYNYSLQEDKYSNKKYYILPYTMYEKEQTRKYKNDLTKLANWFYDEKDDYYLDQNGVRFNFKYYSQRKNRSTGQVRNFKVYEADELQLTLELDQLAKTKSGHQRQVRYNPNWQYLKEKVKEVLQSRDGKHIYSMRKYDVEPVFGHLKNVFGMRRNPFKRKKGRNRCWNSLHDDEFKQILAQKLV
;
A
#
# COMPACT_ATOMS: atom_id res chain seq x y z
N MET A 1 -20.56 -15.62 -10.64
CA MET A 1 -19.87 -16.01 -9.40
C MET A 1 -18.38 -16.09 -9.72
N THR A 2 -17.55 -15.26 -9.14
CA THR A 2 -16.11 -15.31 -9.39
C THR A 2 -15.47 -16.42 -8.57
N THR A 3 -14.33 -16.95 -8.99
CA THR A 3 -13.61 -18.01 -8.26
C THR A 3 -13.32 -17.62 -6.81
N LEU A 4 -13.12 -16.31 -6.55
CA LEU A 4 -12.85 -15.76 -5.21
C LEU A 4 -14.05 -15.85 -4.25
N ASP A 5 -15.28 -15.98 -4.76
CA ASP A 5 -16.48 -16.08 -3.91
C ASP A 5 -16.53 -17.36 -3.10
N LYS A 6 -15.78 -18.39 -3.53
CA LYS A 6 -15.76 -19.72 -2.90
C LYS A 6 -14.87 -19.81 -1.64
N PHE A 7 -14.00 -18.82 -1.41
CA PHE A 7 -13.04 -18.87 -0.30
C PHE A 7 -13.40 -17.88 0.80
N ASP A 8 -13.30 -18.32 2.05
CA ASP A 8 -13.53 -17.45 3.23
C ASP A 8 -12.32 -16.60 3.60
N LYS A 9 -11.14 -17.03 3.15
CA LYS A 9 -9.87 -16.37 3.45
C LYS A 9 -9.15 -16.04 2.15
N ILE A 10 -8.73 -14.82 2.01
CA ILE A 10 -7.91 -14.36 0.88
C ILE A 10 -6.65 -13.70 1.44
N VAL A 11 -5.50 -14.22 1.03
CA VAL A 11 -4.19 -13.67 1.40
C VAL A 11 -3.41 -13.40 0.13
N ALA A 12 -2.87 -12.19 0.02
CA ALA A 12 -2.07 -11.83 -1.15
C ALA A 12 -0.79 -11.10 -0.75
N ASP A 13 0.11 -10.93 -1.73
CA ASP A 13 1.38 -10.25 -1.52
C ASP A 13 1.20 -8.71 -1.41
N ALA A 14 2.16 -8.05 -0.79
CA ALA A 14 2.19 -6.59 -0.58
C ALA A 14 2.07 -5.78 -1.89
N GLY A 15 2.44 -6.38 -3.04
CA GLY A 15 2.24 -5.77 -4.35
C GLY A 15 0.78 -5.47 -4.72
N TYR A 16 -0.16 -6.18 -4.09
CA TYR A 16 -1.60 -5.96 -4.29
C TYR A 16 -2.21 -4.97 -3.29
N GLY A 17 -1.46 -4.53 -2.27
CA GLY A 17 -1.90 -3.58 -1.25
C GLY A 17 -2.02 -2.17 -1.79
N SER A 18 -3.11 -1.84 -2.45
CA SER A 18 -3.44 -0.52 -2.99
C SER A 18 -4.77 -0.02 -2.46
N GLU A 19 -4.94 1.31 -2.43
CA GLU A 19 -6.20 1.93 -2.03
C GLU A 19 -7.40 1.40 -2.84
N TYR A 20 -7.20 1.17 -4.14
CA TYR A 20 -8.22 0.60 -5.02
C TYR A 20 -8.65 -0.82 -4.58
N ASN A 21 -7.68 -1.69 -4.32
CA ASN A 21 -7.98 -3.06 -3.92
C ASN A 21 -8.63 -3.14 -2.54
N TYR A 22 -8.27 -2.23 -1.62
CA TYR A 22 -8.91 -2.16 -0.31
C TYR A 22 -10.34 -1.63 -0.39
N SER A 23 -10.61 -0.62 -1.23
CA SER A 23 -11.97 -0.16 -1.48
C SER A 23 -12.83 -1.27 -2.11
N LEU A 24 -12.29 -2.02 -3.07
CA LEU A 24 -12.99 -3.21 -3.63
C LEU A 24 -13.25 -4.29 -2.58
N GLN A 25 -12.34 -4.45 -1.62
CA GLN A 25 -12.52 -5.37 -0.51
C GLN A 25 -13.73 -4.96 0.35
N GLU A 26 -13.83 -3.68 0.72
CA GLU A 26 -14.95 -3.17 1.50
C GLU A 26 -16.27 -3.33 0.75
N ASP A 27 -16.30 -3.01 -0.54
CA ASP A 27 -17.51 -3.05 -1.34
C ASP A 27 -17.99 -4.48 -1.67
N LYS A 28 -17.06 -5.36 -2.09
CA LYS A 28 -17.39 -6.66 -2.66
C LYS A 28 -17.13 -7.86 -1.74
N TYR A 29 -16.16 -7.73 -0.84
CA TYR A 29 -15.65 -8.83 -0.03
C TYR A 29 -15.75 -8.59 1.47
N SER A 30 -16.62 -7.67 1.89
CA SER A 30 -16.88 -7.37 3.31
C SER A 30 -17.36 -8.59 4.11
N ASN A 31 -17.96 -9.56 3.42
CA ASN A 31 -18.40 -10.85 4.00
C ASN A 31 -17.28 -11.87 4.23
N LYS A 32 -16.06 -11.61 3.72
CA LYS A 32 -14.93 -12.53 3.92
C LYS A 32 -14.34 -12.35 5.31
N LYS A 33 -14.18 -13.44 6.03
CA LYS A 33 -13.66 -13.43 7.40
C LYS A 33 -12.22 -12.89 7.48
N TYR A 34 -11.40 -13.22 6.48
CA TYR A 34 -10.03 -12.74 6.38
C TYR A 34 -9.69 -12.36 4.94
N TYR A 35 -9.37 -11.09 4.75
CA TYR A 35 -8.84 -10.56 3.51
C TYR A 35 -7.56 -9.81 3.83
N ILE A 36 -6.43 -10.52 3.78
CA ILE A 36 -5.15 -10.02 4.27
C ILE A 36 -4.28 -9.64 3.08
N LEU A 37 -4.21 -8.34 2.81
CA LEU A 37 -3.29 -7.74 1.86
C LEU A 37 -2.44 -6.71 2.59
N PRO A 38 -1.17 -7.00 2.89
CA PRO A 38 -0.30 -5.95 3.42
C PRO A 38 -0.01 -4.91 2.34
N TYR A 39 0.15 -3.66 2.71
CA TYR A 39 0.63 -2.63 1.78
C TYR A 39 2.16 -2.61 1.75
N THR A 40 2.73 -2.15 0.64
CA THR A 40 4.18 -2.23 0.34
C THR A 40 5.07 -1.66 1.44
N MET A 41 4.59 -0.64 2.17
CA MET A 41 5.37 0.02 3.23
C MET A 41 5.14 -0.57 4.62
N TYR A 42 4.26 -1.57 4.78
CA TYR A 42 3.85 -2.11 6.08
C TYR A 42 5.04 -2.50 6.96
N GLU A 43 5.95 -3.32 6.45
CA GLU A 43 7.13 -3.76 7.19
C GLU A 43 8.12 -2.62 7.46
N LYS A 44 8.31 -1.72 6.48
CA LYS A 44 9.19 -0.56 6.63
C LYS A 44 8.69 0.43 7.68
N GLU A 45 7.38 0.67 7.74
CA GLU A 45 6.77 1.57 8.72
C GLU A 45 6.97 1.09 10.17
N GLN A 46 7.20 -0.20 10.38
CA GLN A 46 7.46 -0.75 11.71
C GLN A 46 8.92 -0.63 12.16
N THR A 47 9.84 -0.37 11.23
CA THR A 47 11.26 -0.25 11.56
C THR A 47 11.57 1.01 12.38
N ARG A 48 12.56 0.91 13.28
CA ARG A 48 13.04 2.06 14.06
C ARG A 48 13.51 3.20 13.16
N LYS A 49 14.13 2.88 12.01
CA LYS A 49 14.58 3.86 11.03
C LYS A 49 13.41 4.71 10.50
N TYR A 50 12.29 4.08 10.14
CA TYR A 50 11.11 4.82 9.64
C TYR A 50 10.44 5.65 10.73
N LYS A 51 10.32 5.11 11.95
CA LYS A 51 9.71 5.81 13.09
C LYS A 51 10.51 7.05 13.52
N ASN A 52 11.81 7.05 13.27
CA ASN A 52 12.69 8.18 13.60
C ASN A 52 12.95 9.09 12.36
N ASP A 53 12.35 8.82 11.21
CA ASP A 53 12.56 9.60 10.00
C ASP A 53 11.74 10.90 10.05
N LEU A 54 12.41 12.02 10.26
CA LEU A 54 11.83 13.37 10.38
C LEU A 54 11.11 13.85 9.12
N THR A 55 11.36 13.20 7.99
CA THR A 55 10.75 13.58 6.71
C THR A 55 9.36 12.98 6.50
N LYS A 56 8.94 12.07 7.37
CA LYS A 56 7.66 11.35 7.23
C LYS A 56 6.55 12.06 7.96
N LEU A 57 5.50 12.42 7.24
CA LEU A 57 4.29 13.06 7.79
C LEU A 57 3.67 12.26 8.97
N ALA A 58 3.79 10.94 8.96
CA ALA A 58 3.31 10.08 10.03
C ALA A 58 4.01 10.30 11.39
N ASN A 59 5.18 10.95 11.38
CA ASN A 59 5.97 11.25 12.58
C ASN A 59 5.85 12.72 13.02
N TRP A 60 5.02 13.50 12.32
CA TRP A 60 4.78 14.89 12.65
C TRP A 60 3.65 15.01 13.67
N PHE A 61 3.65 16.08 14.45
CA PHE A 61 2.54 16.40 15.33
C PHE A 61 1.36 16.93 14.49
N TYR A 62 0.15 16.44 14.78
CA TYR A 62 -1.08 16.89 14.16
C TYR A 62 -2.03 17.46 15.22
N ASP A 63 -2.51 18.67 15.00
CA ASP A 63 -3.54 19.30 15.80
C ASP A 63 -4.90 19.19 15.09
N GLU A 64 -5.85 18.49 15.74
CA GLU A 64 -7.19 18.28 15.17
C GLU A 64 -8.08 19.53 15.24
N LYS A 65 -7.85 20.42 16.20
CA LYS A 65 -8.71 21.60 16.40
C LYS A 65 -8.47 22.63 15.31
N ASP A 66 -7.20 22.92 15.05
CA ASP A 66 -6.80 23.94 14.09
C ASP A 66 -6.42 23.36 12.73
N ASP A 67 -6.51 22.02 12.54
CA ASP A 67 -6.20 21.27 11.30
C ASP A 67 -4.84 21.64 10.70
N TYR A 68 -3.75 21.54 11.51
CA TYR A 68 -2.39 21.79 11.06
C TYR A 68 -1.42 20.67 11.46
N TYR A 69 -0.33 20.58 10.73
CA TYR A 69 0.82 19.74 11.07
C TYR A 69 1.99 20.60 11.52
N LEU A 70 2.74 20.10 12.50
CA LEU A 70 4.01 20.66 12.93
C LEU A 70 5.09 19.61 12.66
N ASP A 71 6.08 19.95 11.82
CA ASP A 71 7.20 19.05 11.59
C ASP A 71 8.16 19.05 12.80
N GLN A 72 9.09 18.10 12.83
CA GLN A 72 10.01 17.99 13.97
C GLN A 72 11.03 19.13 14.07
N ASN A 73 11.13 19.98 13.06
CA ASN A 73 11.93 21.21 13.08
C ASN A 73 11.13 22.41 13.61
N GLY A 74 9.82 22.25 13.82
CA GLY A 74 8.92 23.31 14.27
C GLY A 74 8.25 24.10 13.14
N VAL A 75 8.39 23.67 11.87
CA VAL A 75 7.68 24.31 10.75
C VAL A 75 6.21 23.93 10.79
N ARG A 76 5.33 24.92 10.79
CA ARG A 76 3.88 24.77 10.79
C ARG A 76 3.37 24.67 9.36
N PHE A 77 2.49 23.69 9.11
CA PHE A 77 1.80 23.45 7.85
C PHE A 77 0.30 23.53 8.07
N ASN A 78 -0.33 24.58 7.58
CA ASN A 78 -1.77 24.78 7.71
C ASN A 78 -2.52 24.12 6.56
N PHE A 79 -3.77 23.68 6.81
CA PHE A 79 -4.66 23.21 5.76
C PHE A 79 -4.87 24.33 4.74
N LYS A 80 -4.72 24.01 3.46
CA LYS A 80 -4.91 24.97 2.37
C LYS A 80 -6.13 24.65 1.50
N TYR A 81 -6.21 23.43 0.96
CA TYR A 81 -7.31 23.02 0.10
C TYR A 81 -7.41 21.49 -0.06
N TYR A 82 -8.56 21.04 -0.59
CA TYR A 82 -8.74 19.67 -1.03
C TYR A 82 -8.31 19.52 -2.49
N SER A 83 -7.60 18.44 -2.80
CA SER A 83 -7.14 18.10 -4.14
C SER A 83 -7.61 16.71 -4.52
N GLN A 84 -8.00 16.52 -5.78
CA GLN A 84 -8.39 15.21 -6.31
C GLN A 84 -7.43 14.75 -7.40
N ARG A 85 -7.14 13.46 -7.40
CA ARG A 85 -6.35 12.83 -8.47
C ARG A 85 -7.06 11.59 -8.97
N LYS A 86 -7.34 11.56 -10.27
CA LYS A 86 -7.91 10.40 -10.94
C LYS A 86 -6.78 9.49 -11.44
N ASN A 87 -6.82 8.22 -11.08
CA ASN A 87 -5.94 7.21 -11.65
C ASN A 87 -6.44 6.86 -13.06
N ARG A 88 -5.59 7.01 -14.07
CA ARG A 88 -5.95 6.78 -15.48
C ARG A 88 -6.26 5.31 -15.80
N SER A 89 -5.61 4.37 -15.11
CA SER A 89 -5.78 2.94 -15.39
C SER A 89 -7.00 2.33 -14.72
N THR A 90 -7.33 2.75 -13.48
CA THR A 90 -8.43 2.19 -12.69
C THR A 90 -9.67 3.08 -12.66
N GLY A 91 -9.55 4.34 -13.10
CA GLY A 91 -10.61 5.34 -12.96
C GLY A 91 -10.84 5.84 -11.54
N GLN A 92 -10.15 5.28 -10.54
CA GLN A 92 -10.31 5.65 -9.12
C GLN A 92 -9.95 7.11 -8.88
N VAL A 93 -10.82 7.83 -8.17
CA VAL A 93 -10.56 9.18 -7.68
C VAL A 93 -10.04 9.10 -6.25
N ARG A 94 -8.90 9.75 -5.99
CA ARG A 94 -8.29 9.86 -4.67
C ARG A 94 -8.39 11.28 -4.17
N ASN A 95 -8.86 11.46 -2.95
CA ASN A 95 -8.99 12.74 -2.30
C ASN A 95 -7.82 13.00 -1.37
N PHE A 96 -7.25 14.19 -1.44
CA PHE A 96 -6.14 14.61 -0.61
C PHE A 96 -6.47 15.91 0.08
N LYS A 97 -6.11 16.01 1.36
CA LYS A 97 -5.92 17.29 2.06
C LYS A 97 -4.51 17.78 1.72
N VAL A 98 -4.40 19.02 1.30
CA VAL A 98 -3.11 19.67 1.03
C VAL A 98 -2.84 20.67 2.13
N TYR A 99 -1.70 20.51 2.78
CA TYR A 99 -1.20 21.42 3.79
C TYR A 99 0.02 22.14 3.23
N GLU A 100 0.11 23.42 3.49
CA GLU A 100 1.21 24.28 3.05
C GLU A 100 1.90 24.89 4.25
N ALA A 101 3.23 25.00 4.18
CA ALA A 101 4.01 25.67 5.20
C ALA A 101 3.57 27.12 5.32
N ASP A 102 3.41 27.61 6.55
CA ASP A 102 3.01 28.99 6.83
C ASP A 102 4.03 29.98 6.24
N GLU A 103 3.55 31.09 5.72
CA GLU A 103 4.40 32.16 5.18
C GLU A 103 5.16 32.91 6.29
N LEU A 104 4.53 33.02 7.46
CA LEU A 104 5.08 33.67 8.64
C LEU A 104 5.52 32.62 9.67
N GLN A 105 6.77 32.20 9.58
CA GLN A 105 7.37 31.35 10.60
C GLN A 105 7.93 32.17 11.77
N LEU A 106 8.06 31.56 12.93
CA LEU A 106 8.53 32.23 14.15
C LEU A 106 9.97 32.75 14.06
N THR A 107 10.79 32.14 13.21
CA THR A 107 12.19 32.49 13.01
C THR A 107 12.59 32.44 11.54
N LEU A 108 13.66 33.21 11.17
CA LEU A 108 14.23 33.20 9.82
C LEU A 108 14.72 31.79 9.39
N GLU A 109 15.23 31.01 10.32
CA GLU A 109 15.66 29.64 10.05
C GLU A 109 14.48 28.75 9.67
N LEU A 110 13.35 28.84 10.38
CA LEU A 110 12.12 28.12 10.06
C LEU A 110 11.54 28.57 8.73
N ASP A 111 11.63 29.85 8.39
CA ASP A 111 11.19 30.36 7.08
C ASP A 111 11.98 29.74 5.92
N GLN A 112 13.29 29.55 6.09
CA GLN A 112 14.11 28.82 5.10
C GLN A 112 13.72 27.34 5.00
N LEU A 113 13.45 26.67 6.12
CA LEU A 113 13.01 25.29 6.16
C LEU A 113 11.57 25.09 5.63
N ALA A 114 10.76 26.15 5.68
CA ALA A 114 9.40 26.16 5.12
C ALA A 114 9.38 26.21 3.59
N LYS A 115 10.50 26.60 2.95
CA LYS A 115 10.60 26.78 1.50
C LYS A 115 11.29 25.59 0.81
N THR A 116 10.94 25.40 -0.44
CA THR A 116 11.63 24.48 -1.35
C THR A 116 12.90 25.17 -1.89
N LYS A 117 13.78 24.39 -2.52
CA LYS A 117 14.98 24.94 -3.19
C LYS A 117 14.66 25.99 -4.26
N SER A 118 13.44 25.97 -4.83
CA SER A 118 12.94 26.94 -5.81
C SER A 118 12.22 28.13 -5.18
N GLY A 119 12.24 28.27 -3.86
CA GLY A 119 11.65 29.40 -3.13
C GLY A 119 10.15 29.34 -2.87
N HIS A 120 9.46 28.28 -3.32
CA HIS A 120 8.04 28.10 -3.05
C HIS A 120 7.82 27.47 -1.68
N GLN A 121 6.68 27.74 -1.04
CA GLN A 121 6.29 27.11 0.21
C GLN A 121 6.18 25.59 0.04
N ARG A 122 6.67 24.83 1.03
CA ARG A 122 6.57 23.37 1.04
C ARG A 122 5.12 22.94 1.21
N GLN A 123 4.73 21.94 0.45
CA GLN A 123 3.40 21.34 0.54
C GLN A 123 3.51 19.85 0.88
N VAL A 124 2.62 19.40 1.75
CA VAL A 124 2.42 17.97 2.05
C VAL A 124 0.99 17.57 1.72
N ARG A 125 0.82 16.34 1.26
CA ARG A 125 -0.49 15.80 0.88
C ARG A 125 -0.82 14.62 1.77
N TYR A 126 -1.96 14.70 2.41
CA TYR A 126 -2.52 13.66 3.24
C TYR A 126 -3.73 13.04 2.56
N ASN A 127 -3.78 11.70 2.50
CA ASN A 127 -4.93 10.97 1.98
C ASN A 127 -5.64 10.29 3.17
N PRO A 128 -6.77 10.86 3.66
CA PRO A 128 -7.45 10.31 4.82
C PRO A 128 -8.00 8.91 4.57
N ASN A 129 -8.56 8.67 3.37
CA ASN A 129 -9.10 7.35 3.02
C ASN A 129 -8.01 6.27 3.02
N TRP A 130 -6.84 6.59 2.43
CA TRP A 130 -5.71 5.68 2.44
C TRP A 130 -5.22 5.35 3.86
N GLN A 131 -5.15 6.35 4.75
CA GLN A 131 -4.75 6.11 6.14
C GLN A 131 -5.75 5.24 6.89
N TYR A 132 -7.04 5.52 6.76
CA TYR A 132 -8.10 4.71 7.32
C TYR A 132 -8.02 3.24 6.89
N LEU A 133 -7.85 2.99 5.58
CA LEU A 133 -7.70 1.63 5.05
C LEU A 133 -6.43 0.94 5.56
N LYS A 134 -5.32 1.69 5.69
CA LYS A 134 -4.09 1.16 6.27
C LYS A 134 -4.25 0.75 7.74
N GLU A 135 -4.96 1.53 8.52
CA GLU A 135 -5.22 1.22 9.93
C GLU A 135 -6.03 -0.06 10.08
N LYS A 136 -7.10 -0.21 9.33
CA LYS A 136 -7.86 -1.47 9.28
C LYS A 136 -6.98 -2.67 8.94
N VAL A 137 -6.13 -2.56 7.94
CA VAL A 137 -5.21 -3.63 7.56
C VAL A 137 -4.19 -3.91 8.66
N LYS A 138 -3.68 -2.89 9.34
CA LYS A 138 -2.79 -3.06 10.50
C LYS A 138 -3.47 -3.82 11.62
N GLU A 139 -4.70 -3.48 11.96
CA GLU A 139 -5.48 -4.18 13.01
C GLU A 139 -5.59 -5.68 12.70
N VAL A 140 -5.97 -6.02 11.45
CA VAL A 140 -6.06 -7.41 11.02
C VAL A 140 -4.71 -8.11 11.08
N LEU A 141 -3.64 -7.50 10.54
CA LEU A 141 -2.29 -8.06 10.55
C LEU A 141 -1.68 -8.18 11.95
N GLN A 142 -2.10 -7.35 12.89
CA GLN A 142 -1.63 -7.40 14.30
C GLN A 142 -2.45 -8.36 15.16
N SER A 143 -3.64 -8.76 14.72
CA SER A 143 -4.43 -9.76 15.41
C SER A 143 -3.70 -11.11 15.46
N ARG A 144 -4.01 -11.95 16.48
CA ARG A 144 -3.42 -13.29 16.61
C ARG A 144 -3.66 -14.14 15.37
N ASP A 145 -4.92 -14.17 14.90
CA ASP A 145 -5.33 -14.99 13.77
C ASP A 145 -4.74 -14.45 12.46
N GLY A 146 -4.75 -13.12 12.27
CA GLY A 146 -4.19 -12.48 11.09
C GLY A 146 -2.68 -12.71 10.95
N LYS A 147 -1.92 -12.62 12.04
CA LYS A 147 -0.48 -12.96 12.07
C LYS A 147 -0.25 -14.41 11.67
N HIS A 148 -1.02 -15.33 12.24
CA HIS A 148 -0.90 -16.75 11.92
C HIS A 148 -1.19 -17.02 10.45
N ILE A 149 -2.35 -16.56 9.95
CA ILE A 149 -2.76 -16.74 8.56
C ILE A 149 -1.74 -16.11 7.60
N TYR A 150 -1.24 -14.91 7.89
CA TYR A 150 -0.24 -14.25 7.06
C TYR A 150 1.10 -14.99 7.05
N SER A 151 1.50 -15.58 8.18
CA SER A 151 2.74 -16.37 8.27
C SER A 151 2.70 -17.63 7.42
N MET A 152 1.51 -18.27 7.31
CA MET A 152 1.31 -19.48 6.49
C MET A 152 1.61 -19.24 5.00
N ARG A 153 1.51 -17.99 4.52
CA ARG A 153 1.87 -17.61 3.15
C ARG A 153 3.25 -18.11 2.70
N LYS A 154 4.24 -18.11 3.60
CA LYS A 154 5.60 -18.58 3.30
C LYS A 154 5.62 -20.06 2.93
N TYR A 155 4.78 -20.86 3.57
CA TYR A 155 4.73 -22.31 3.34
C TYR A 155 3.94 -22.67 2.10
N ASP A 156 2.93 -21.87 1.74
CA ASP A 156 2.03 -22.18 0.63
C ASP A 156 2.51 -21.62 -0.71
N VAL A 157 3.08 -20.41 -0.71
CA VAL A 157 3.40 -19.66 -1.93
C VAL A 157 4.88 -19.74 -2.33
N GLU A 158 5.79 -19.59 -1.37
CA GLU A 158 7.23 -19.55 -1.65
C GLU A 158 7.77 -20.85 -2.27
N PRO A 159 7.35 -22.06 -1.82
CA PRO A 159 7.78 -23.31 -2.45
C PRO A 159 7.34 -23.44 -3.91
N VAL A 160 6.13 -22.94 -4.23
CA VAL A 160 5.62 -22.95 -5.62
C VAL A 160 6.48 -22.09 -6.52
N PHE A 161 6.80 -20.86 -6.09
CA PHE A 161 7.70 -19.98 -6.84
C PHE A 161 9.13 -20.53 -6.92
N GLY A 162 9.62 -21.19 -5.87
CA GLY A 162 10.89 -21.89 -5.86
C GLY A 162 10.93 -23.00 -6.91
N HIS A 163 9.88 -23.80 -6.98
CA HIS A 163 9.72 -24.89 -7.96
C HIS A 163 9.67 -24.34 -9.40
N LEU A 164 8.84 -23.32 -9.65
CA LEU A 164 8.77 -22.65 -10.95
C LEU A 164 10.13 -22.11 -11.41
N LYS A 165 10.91 -21.52 -10.52
CA LYS A 165 12.23 -20.98 -10.85
C LYS A 165 13.28 -22.06 -11.10
N ASN A 166 13.24 -23.16 -10.34
CA ASN A 166 14.27 -24.19 -10.35
C ASN A 166 13.98 -25.30 -11.38
N VAL A 167 12.73 -25.74 -11.48
CA VAL A 167 12.33 -26.85 -12.38
C VAL A 167 12.00 -26.32 -13.78
N PHE A 168 11.21 -25.22 -13.84
CA PHE A 168 10.79 -24.65 -15.14
C PHE A 168 11.72 -23.53 -15.66
N GLY A 169 12.82 -23.26 -14.97
CA GLY A 169 13.79 -22.26 -15.43
C GLY A 169 13.26 -20.82 -15.47
N MET A 170 12.12 -20.51 -14.83
CA MET A 170 11.46 -19.22 -14.88
C MET A 170 12.16 -18.15 -14.01
N ARG A 171 13.49 -18.09 -14.06
CA ARG A 171 14.29 -17.12 -13.27
C ARG A 171 14.09 -15.69 -13.72
N ARG A 172 13.79 -15.47 -15.01
CA ARG A 172 13.48 -14.15 -15.59
C ARG A 172 12.42 -14.31 -16.67
N ASN A 173 11.49 -13.38 -16.76
CA ASN A 173 10.60 -13.31 -17.91
C ASN A 173 11.40 -12.93 -19.16
N PRO A 174 11.54 -13.82 -20.17
CA PRO A 174 12.33 -13.55 -21.38
C PRO A 174 11.72 -12.46 -22.26
N PHE A 175 10.48 -12.07 -22.01
CA PHE A 175 9.74 -11.12 -22.83
C PHE A 175 9.78 -9.71 -22.24
N LYS A 176 10.49 -8.81 -22.95
CA LYS A 176 10.57 -7.39 -22.56
C LYS A 176 9.32 -6.56 -22.94
N ARG A 177 8.43 -7.07 -23.83
CA ARG A 177 7.24 -6.36 -24.33
C ARG A 177 5.94 -6.95 -23.78
N LYS A 178 4.87 -6.10 -23.67
CA LYS A 178 3.54 -6.52 -23.19
C LYS A 178 2.98 -7.77 -23.90
N LYS A 179 3.13 -7.86 -25.24
CA LYS A 179 2.68 -9.02 -26.03
C LYS A 179 3.36 -10.33 -25.62
N GLY A 180 4.65 -10.28 -25.27
CA GLY A 180 5.38 -11.45 -24.82
C GLY A 180 4.98 -11.90 -23.42
N ARG A 181 4.69 -10.95 -22.52
CA ARG A 181 4.19 -11.27 -21.17
C ARG A 181 2.84 -11.97 -21.23
N ASN A 182 1.92 -11.51 -22.06
CA ASN A 182 0.61 -12.14 -22.22
C ASN A 182 0.72 -13.58 -22.75
N ARG A 183 1.66 -13.85 -23.68
CA ARG A 183 1.91 -15.22 -24.15
C ARG A 183 2.49 -16.11 -23.05
N CYS A 184 3.41 -15.59 -22.25
CA CYS A 184 3.98 -16.34 -21.12
C CYS A 184 2.90 -16.68 -20.08
N TRP A 185 2.03 -15.71 -19.74
CA TRP A 185 0.89 -15.94 -18.85
C TRP A 185 -0.11 -16.96 -19.42
N ASN A 186 -0.44 -16.87 -20.71
CA ASN A 186 -1.38 -17.78 -21.34
C ASN A 186 -0.82 -19.22 -21.42
N SER A 187 0.50 -19.40 -21.62
CA SER A 187 1.13 -20.74 -21.56
C SER A 187 1.23 -21.31 -20.14
N LEU A 188 1.18 -20.48 -19.12
CA LEU A 188 1.12 -20.89 -17.71
C LEU A 188 -0.33 -21.14 -17.22
N HIS A 189 -1.34 -20.70 -17.99
CA HIS A 189 -2.75 -20.94 -17.71
C HIS A 189 -3.24 -22.26 -18.29
N ASP A 190 -2.42 -23.00 -19.03
CA ASP A 190 -2.78 -24.34 -19.48
C ASP A 190 -2.82 -25.32 -18.29
N ASP A 191 -3.57 -26.37 -18.45
CA ASP A 191 -4.15 -27.24 -17.44
C ASP A 191 -3.21 -27.78 -16.34
N GLU A 192 -1.91 -27.83 -16.57
CA GLU A 192 -0.93 -28.26 -15.56
C GLU A 192 -0.79 -27.31 -14.38
N PHE A 193 -0.86 -25.98 -14.60
CA PHE A 193 -0.79 -25.00 -13.51
C PHE A 193 -2.07 -25.03 -12.66
N LYS A 194 -3.21 -25.25 -13.30
CA LYS A 194 -4.49 -25.46 -12.60
C LYS A 194 -4.48 -26.74 -11.77
N GLN A 195 -3.84 -27.80 -12.28
CA GLN A 195 -3.72 -29.09 -11.56
C GLN A 195 -2.78 -28.97 -10.35
N ILE A 196 -1.65 -28.27 -10.46
CA ILE A 196 -0.71 -28.06 -9.34
C ILE A 196 -1.35 -27.21 -8.22
N LEU A 197 -2.12 -26.19 -8.57
CA LEU A 197 -2.87 -25.40 -7.60
C LEU A 197 -4.03 -26.19 -6.98
N ALA A 198 -4.73 -27.00 -7.75
CA ALA A 198 -5.84 -27.80 -7.26
C ALA A 198 -5.39 -28.95 -6.32
N GLN A 199 -4.21 -29.51 -6.51
CA GLN A 199 -3.68 -30.58 -5.66
C GLN A 199 -3.13 -30.11 -4.30
N LYS A 200 -2.87 -28.82 -4.11
CA LYS A 200 -2.34 -28.25 -2.86
C LYS A 200 -3.37 -27.46 -2.04
N LEU A 201 -4.62 -27.39 -2.52
CA LEU A 201 -5.72 -26.66 -1.84
C LEU A 201 -6.75 -27.60 -1.22
N VAL A 202 -6.41 -28.89 -1.04
CA VAL A 202 -7.19 -29.88 -0.28
C VAL A 202 -6.66 -30.02 1.13
#